data_3801523b99c8f2cd27454b1a0ace9789
#
_entry.id   3801523b99c8f2cd27454b1a0ace9789
#
_cell.length_a   1.000
_cell.length_b   1.000
_cell.length_c   1.000
_cell.angle_alpha   90.00
_cell.angle_beta   90.00
_cell.angle_gamma   90.00
#
_symmetry.space_group_name_H-M   'P 1'
#
loop_
_entity.id
_entity.type
_entity.pdbx_description
1 polymer ?
#
loop_
_entity_poly.entity_id
_entity_poly.type
_entity_poly.pdbx_seq_one_letter_code
_entity_poly.pdbx_strand_id
1 'polypeptide(L)'
;LRGPRAGFVLTREENARNLDRTVFPGMQGGPLCHIVAGKAVCFGEALEPSFREYAQAIVDNAQVLAESLLEGGILLASGGTDNHLMLADVTPIGLTGKIAEEALDRAGITVNKNMIPFDQRKPLDPSGVRIGTAALTTRGMGTDEMKRVGAWILEVLRAAEDESVGQKVRAEIASFCADFPVPGIA
;
A
#
# COMPACT_ATOMS: atom_id res chain seq x y z
N LEU A 1 -5.16 -8.47 -5.48
CA LEU A 1 -4.87 -9.07 -6.78
C LEU A 1 -3.78 -8.29 -7.50
N ARG A 2 -2.89 -8.98 -8.21
CA ARG A 2 -1.76 -8.40 -8.98
C ARG A 2 -2.09 -8.32 -10.47
N GLY A 3 -3.25 -7.78 -10.79
CA GLY A 3 -3.72 -7.64 -12.18
C GLY A 3 -3.52 -6.24 -12.74
N PRO A 4 -3.98 -6.00 -13.97
CA PRO A 4 -3.94 -4.68 -14.59
C PRO A 4 -4.86 -3.71 -13.85
N ARG A 5 -4.59 -2.41 -14.01
CA ARG A 5 -5.48 -1.36 -13.48
C ARG A 5 -6.83 -1.42 -14.20
N ALA A 6 -7.80 -2.06 -13.57
CA ALA A 6 -9.13 -2.29 -14.09
C ALA A 6 -10.09 -2.65 -12.95
N GLY A 7 -11.36 -2.88 -13.28
CA GLY A 7 -12.37 -3.37 -12.36
C GLY A 7 -13.19 -4.49 -12.99
N PHE A 8 -14.01 -5.11 -12.17
CA PHE A 8 -15.09 -5.99 -12.58
C PHE A 8 -16.27 -5.81 -11.63
N VAL A 9 -17.45 -6.13 -12.10
CA VAL A 9 -18.68 -6.07 -11.30
C VAL A 9 -19.32 -7.43 -11.30
N LEU A 10 -19.69 -7.92 -10.11
CA LEU A 10 -20.52 -9.10 -9.93
C LEU A 10 -21.90 -8.64 -9.49
N THR A 11 -22.95 -9.16 -10.12
CA THR A 11 -24.31 -8.79 -9.82
C THR A 11 -25.26 -9.98 -9.99
N ARG A 12 -26.49 -9.81 -9.50
CA ARG A 12 -27.56 -10.78 -9.76
C ARG A 12 -28.11 -10.59 -11.17
N GLU A 13 -28.67 -11.65 -11.73
CA GLU A 13 -29.24 -11.67 -13.09
C GLU A 13 -30.28 -10.57 -13.32
N GLU A 14 -31.11 -10.28 -12.35
CA GLU A 14 -32.11 -9.21 -12.40
C GLU A 14 -31.55 -7.83 -12.74
N ASN A 15 -30.29 -7.57 -12.39
CA ASN A 15 -29.59 -6.32 -12.65
C ASN A 15 -28.71 -6.34 -13.91
N ALA A 16 -28.45 -7.53 -14.47
CA ALA A 16 -27.47 -7.72 -15.54
C ALA A 16 -27.75 -6.79 -16.75
N ARG A 17 -29.00 -6.74 -17.23
CA ARG A 17 -29.38 -5.91 -18.37
C ARG A 17 -29.14 -4.42 -18.16
N ASN A 18 -29.42 -3.91 -16.95
CA ASN A 18 -29.21 -2.51 -16.64
C ASN A 18 -27.72 -2.21 -16.52
N LEU A 19 -26.94 -3.11 -15.93
CA LEU A 19 -25.49 -2.99 -15.83
C LEU A 19 -24.86 -2.99 -17.23
N ASP A 20 -25.20 -3.94 -18.09
CA ASP A 20 -24.67 -4.03 -19.45
C ASP A 20 -24.94 -2.76 -20.26
N ARG A 21 -26.17 -2.22 -20.22
CA ARG A 21 -26.50 -0.96 -20.90
C ARG A 21 -25.75 0.24 -20.33
N THR A 22 -25.51 0.26 -19.02
CA THR A 22 -24.77 1.34 -18.39
C THR A 22 -23.30 1.27 -18.76
N VAL A 23 -22.74 0.08 -18.81
CA VAL A 23 -21.35 -0.11 -19.23
C VAL A 23 -21.20 0.19 -20.71
N PHE A 24 -21.98 -0.46 -21.58
CA PHE A 24 -21.94 -0.25 -23.02
C PHE A 24 -23.35 -0.16 -23.62
N PRO A 25 -23.67 0.91 -24.35
CA PRO A 25 -22.81 2.05 -24.74
C PRO A 25 -22.81 3.22 -23.76
N GLY A 26 -23.35 3.07 -22.55
CA GLY A 26 -23.61 4.17 -21.63
C GLY A 26 -22.34 4.93 -21.22
N MET A 27 -21.36 4.25 -20.65
CA MET A 27 -20.14 4.85 -20.09
C MET A 27 -18.87 4.47 -20.84
N GLN A 28 -18.84 3.33 -21.52
CA GLN A 28 -17.66 2.76 -22.19
C GLN A 28 -17.96 2.46 -23.67
N GLY A 29 -16.90 2.20 -24.43
CA GLY A 29 -16.95 1.79 -25.82
C GLY A 29 -16.27 0.42 -26.02
N GLY A 30 -15.48 0.27 -27.07
CA GLY A 30 -14.78 -0.96 -27.36
C GLY A 30 -13.89 -1.45 -26.20
N PRO A 31 -13.90 -2.74 -25.87
CA PRO A 31 -13.14 -3.28 -24.76
C PRO A 31 -11.64 -3.26 -25.05
N LEU A 32 -10.85 -2.98 -24.00
CA LEU A 32 -9.40 -3.09 -24.03
C LEU A 32 -9.01 -4.56 -23.86
N CYS A 33 -8.94 -5.31 -24.93
CA CYS A 33 -8.74 -6.77 -24.90
C CYS A 33 -7.45 -7.20 -24.19
N HIS A 34 -6.37 -6.42 -24.28
CA HIS A 34 -5.14 -6.66 -23.53
C HIS A 34 -5.36 -6.57 -22.01
N ILE A 35 -6.22 -5.66 -21.55
CA ILE A 35 -6.62 -5.56 -20.13
C ILE A 35 -7.49 -6.76 -19.74
N VAL A 36 -8.40 -7.20 -20.61
CA VAL A 36 -9.22 -8.41 -20.38
C VAL A 36 -8.32 -9.64 -20.25
N ALA A 37 -7.35 -9.82 -21.14
CA ALA A 37 -6.36 -10.89 -21.08
C ALA A 37 -5.54 -10.83 -19.77
N GLY A 38 -5.07 -9.65 -19.38
CA GLY A 38 -4.36 -9.45 -18.11
C GLY A 38 -5.21 -9.81 -16.88
N LYS A 39 -6.52 -9.50 -16.91
CA LYS A 39 -7.44 -9.94 -15.84
C LYS A 39 -7.59 -11.47 -15.80
N ALA A 40 -7.68 -12.13 -16.95
CA ALA A 40 -7.77 -13.57 -17.01
C ALA A 40 -6.55 -14.25 -16.40
N VAL A 41 -5.35 -13.79 -16.73
CA VAL A 41 -4.09 -14.27 -16.12
C VAL A 41 -4.11 -14.04 -14.61
N CYS A 42 -4.45 -12.84 -14.16
CA CYS A 42 -4.52 -12.49 -12.74
C CYS A 42 -5.50 -13.40 -11.97
N PHE A 43 -6.64 -13.73 -12.54
CA PHE A 43 -7.61 -14.63 -11.91
C PHE A 43 -7.12 -16.08 -11.94
N GLY A 44 -6.44 -16.52 -13.01
CA GLY A 44 -5.79 -17.81 -13.07
C GLY A 44 -4.76 -17.99 -11.95
N GLU A 45 -3.87 -17.01 -11.78
CA GLU A 45 -2.91 -17.01 -10.67
C GLU A 45 -3.60 -17.02 -9.29
N ALA A 46 -4.71 -16.28 -9.14
CA ALA A 46 -5.44 -16.22 -7.88
C ALA A 46 -6.15 -17.54 -7.48
N LEU A 47 -6.32 -18.46 -8.43
CA LEU A 47 -6.87 -19.80 -8.17
C LEU A 47 -5.80 -20.79 -7.71
N GLU A 48 -4.51 -20.47 -7.87
CA GLU A 48 -3.43 -21.36 -7.47
C GLU A 48 -3.25 -21.37 -5.93
N PRO A 49 -2.85 -22.51 -5.34
CA PRO A 49 -2.59 -22.61 -3.90
C PRO A 49 -1.56 -21.59 -3.41
N SER A 50 -0.53 -21.30 -4.19
CA SER A 50 0.51 -20.32 -3.90
C SER A 50 -0.02 -18.90 -3.68
N PHE A 51 -1.18 -18.57 -4.25
CA PHE A 51 -1.80 -17.27 -4.01
C PHE A 51 -2.33 -17.14 -2.58
N ARG A 52 -2.76 -18.22 -1.94
CA ARG A 52 -3.18 -18.22 -0.53
C ARG A 52 -1.99 -17.94 0.39
N GLU A 53 -0.86 -18.56 0.12
CA GLU A 53 0.38 -18.32 0.85
C GLU A 53 0.82 -16.87 0.72
N TYR A 54 0.81 -16.35 -0.51
CA TYR A 54 1.09 -14.94 -0.77
C TYR A 54 0.12 -13.99 -0.05
N ALA A 55 -1.17 -14.27 -0.08
CA ALA A 55 -2.17 -13.44 0.60
C ALA A 55 -1.99 -13.45 2.12
N GLN A 56 -1.67 -14.61 2.71
CA GLN A 56 -1.37 -14.72 4.14
C GLN A 56 -0.10 -13.94 4.49
N ALA A 57 0.97 -14.09 3.71
CA ALA A 57 2.21 -13.35 3.92
C ALA A 57 2.02 -11.82 3.86
N ILE A 58 1.08 -11.32 3.02
CA ILE A 58 0.73 -9.89 3.03
C ILE A 58 0.16 -9.45 4.37
N VAL A 59 -0.74 -10.26 4.95
CA VAL A 59 -1.38 -9.94 6.23
C VAL A 59 -0.37 -10.03 7.37
N ASP A 60 0.45 -11.09 7.40
CA ASP A 60 1.49 -11.27 8.41
C ASP A 60 2.49 -10.10 8.38
N ASN A 61 2.93 -9.71 7.21
CA ASN A 61 3.79 -8.55 6.99
C ASN A 61 3.13 -7.25 7.46
N ALA A 62 1.85 -7.08 7.19
CA ALA A 62 1.13 -5.88 7.61
C ALA A 62 1.00 -5.82 9.13
N GLN A 63 0.74 -6.94 9.79
CA GLN A 63 0.66 -7.01 11.25
C GLN A 63 2.00 -6.66 11.92
N VAL A 64 3.11 -7.24 11.46
CA VAL A 64 4.45 -6.95 11.99
C VAL A 64 4.83 -5.49 11.77
N LEU A 65 4.53 -4.93 10.59
CA LEU A 65 4.79 -3.51 10.34
C LEU A 65 3.92 -2.62 11.24
N ALA A 66 2.64 -2.97 11.44
CA ALA A 66 1.74 -2.25 12.32
C ALA A 66 2.23 -2.26 13.78
N GLU A 67 2.66 -3.42 14.29
CA GLU A 67 3.23 -3.56 15.62
C GLU A 67 4.47 -2.67 15.79
N SER A 68 5.39 -2.69 14.81
CA SER A 68 6.59 -1.86 14.83
C SER A 68 6.26 -0.36 14.88
N LEU A 69 5.24 0.09 14.15
CA LEU A 69 4.81 1.49 14.15
C LEU A 69 4.13 1.89 15.48
N LEU A 70 3.29 1.02 16.03
CA LEU A 70 2.64 1.22 17.34
C LEU A 70 3.67 1.32 18.47
N GLU A 71 4.64 0.40 18.52
CA GLU A 71 5.76 0.45 19.47
C GLU A 71 6.58 1.73 19.32
N GLY A 72 6.69 2.25 18.11
CA GLY A 72 7.35 3.50 17.80
C GLY A 72 6.56 4.75 18.17
N GLY A 73 5.31 4.61 18.66
CA GLY A 73 4.46 5.71 19.11
C GLY A 73 3.56 6.31 18.02
N ILE A 74 3.46 5.65 16.85
CA ILE A 74 2.49 6.01 15.81
C ILE A 74 1.15 5.37 16.15
N LEU A 75 0.07 6.15 16.08
CA LEU A 75 -1.28 5.59 16.24
C LEU A 75 -1.79 5.02 14.92
N LEU A 76 -2.47 3.89 14.99
CA LEU A 76 -3.19 3.34 13.84
C LEU A 76 -4.69 3.53 14.04
N ALA A 77 -5.39 3.96 12.99
CA ALA A 77 -6.80 4.34 13.06
C ALA A 77 -7.73 3.25 13.61
N SER A 78 -7.37 1.97 13.44
CA SER A 78 -8.11 0.81 13.98
C SER A 78 -7.39 0.09 15.12
N GLY A 79 -6.30 0.66 15.64
CA GLY A 79 -5.45 0.01 16.62
C GLY A 79 -4.56 -1.11 16.06
N GLY A 80 -4.57 -1.32 14.74
CA GLY A 80 -3.81 -2.35 14.03
C GLY A 80 -4.34 -2.57 12.62
N THR A 81 -4.09 -3.76 12.06
CA THR A 81 -4.64 -4.15 10.77
C THR A 81 -4.89 -5.66 10.71
N ASP A 82 -5.92 -6.05 9.97
CA ASP A 82 -6.29 -7.43 9.63
C ASP A 82 -6.21 -7.70 8.11
N ASN A 83 -5.66 -6.75 7.36
CA ASN A 83 -5.56 -6.82 5.91
C ASN A 83 -4.20 -6.31 5.41
N HIS A 84 -4.10 -5.85 4.18
CA HIS A 84 -2.87 -5.48 3.49
C HIS A 84 -2.42 -4.03 3.73
N LEU A 85 -3.19 -3.21 4.41
CA LEU A 85 -2.91 -1.79 4.61
C LEU A 85 -3.32 -1.30 6.00
N MET A 86 -2.77 -0.15 6.39
CA MET A 86 -3.11 0.56 7.60
C MET A 86 -3.14 2.06 7.37
N LEU A 87 -3.91 2.77 8.19
CA LEU A 87 -3.91 4.23 8.26
C LEU A 87 -3.18 4.65 9.54
N ALA A 88 -2.04 5.28 9.36
CA ALA A 88 -1.21 5.77 10.45
C ALA A 88 -1.51 7.24 10.71
N ASP A 89 -1.92 7.57 11.93
CA ASP A 89 -2.05 8.95 12.42
C ASP A 89 -0.69 9.43 12.90
N VAL A 90 -0.16 10.46 12.25
CA VAL A 90 1.15 11.05 12.57
C VAL A 90 1.04 12.32 13.43
N THR A 91 -0.16 12.72 13.82
CA THR A 91 -0.34 13.92 14.67
C THR A 91 0.24 13.78 16.06
N PRO A 92 0.26 12.60 16.73
CA PRO A 92 0.88 12.45 18.03
C PRO A 92 2.38 12.74 18.06
N ILE A 93 3.06 12.60 16.93
CA ILE A 93 4.49 12.94 16.78
C ILE A 93 4.71 14.35 16.22
N GLY A 94 3.66 15.19 16.18
CA GLY A 94 3.73 16.58 15.75
C GLY A 94 3.76 16.81 14.24
N LEU A 95 3.48 15.78 13.43
CA LEU A 95 3.51 15.87 11.96
C LEU A 95 2.09 15.97 11.38
N THR A 96 2.05 16.33 10.09
CA THR A 96 0.87 16.15 9.25
C THR A 96 1.12 15.07 8.22
N GLY A 97 0.07 14.48 7.66
CA GLY A 97 0.20 13.49 6.61
C GLY A 97 0.96 14.01 5.40
N LYS A 98 0.86 15.31 5.09
CA LYS A 98 1.62 15.93 4.01
C LYS A 98 3.12 15.95 4.31
N ILE A 99 3.51 16.42 5.49
CA ILE A 99 4.93 16.45 5.91
C ILE A 99 5.51 15.03 5.95
N ALA A 100 4.75 14.09 6.50
CA ALA A 100 5.16 12.69 6.57
C ALA A 100 5.33 12.06 5.17
N GLU A 101 4.39 12.27 4.24
CA GLU A 101 4.48 11.81 2.85
C GLU A 101 5.75 12.36 2.19
N GLU A 102 6.00 13.68 2.29
CA GLU A 102 7.16 14.33 1.68
C GLU A 102 8.50 13.86 2.28
N ALA A 103 8.56 13.67 3.61
CA ALA A 103 9.76 13.17 4.28
C ALA A 103 10.08 11.73 3.88
N LEU A 104 9.09 10.85 3.87
CA LEU A 104 9.23 9.45 3.48
C LEU A 104 9.58 9.30 2.00
N ASP A 105 9.00 10.12 1.11
CA ASP A 105 9.33 10.11 -0.32
C ASP A 105 10.79 10.50 -0.57
N ARG A 106 11.31 11.52 0.13
CA ARG A 106 12.74 11.87 0.08
C ARG A 106 13.63 10.71 0.48
N ALA A 107 13.21 9.90 1.44
CA ALA A 107 13.92 8.69 1.87
C ALA A 107 13.71 7.48 0.96
N GLY A 108 12.90 7.58 -0.10
CA GLY A 108 12.61 6.47 -1.01
C GLY A 108 11.51 5.52 -0.50
N ILE A 109 10.72 5.94 0.48
CA ILE A 109 9.57 5.20 1.01
C ILE A 109 8.29 5.85 0.48
N THR A 110 7.67 5.22 -0.52
CA THR A 110 6.45 5.74 -1.14
C THR A 110 5.22 5.37 -0.34
N VAL A 111 4.57 6.37 0.19
CA VAL A 111 3.26 6.30 0.85
C VAL A 111 2.33 7.36 0.27
N ASN A 112 1.09 7.45 0.73
CA ASN A 112 0.26 8.62 0.42
C ASN A 112 -0.36 9.20 1.69
N LYS A 113 -0.40 10.53 1.75
CA LYS A 113 -1.20 11.23 2.77
C LYS A 113 -2.66 10.82 2.65
N ASN A 114 -3.32 10.65 3.77
CA ASN A 114 -4.69 10.16 3.84
C ASN A 114 -5.40 10.72 5.06
N MET A 115 -6.68 11.07 4.89
CA MET A 115 -7.51 11.41 6.04
C MET A 115 -7.71 10.18 6.91
N ILE A 116 -7.69 10.39 8.23
CA ILE A 116 -8.11 9.39 9.21
C ILE A 116 -9.61 9.53 9.51
N PRO A 117 -10.26 8.53 10.11
CA PRO A 117 -11.65 8.68 10.56
C PRO A 117 -11.81 9.91 11.48
N PHE A 118 -12.82 10.71 11.21
CA PHE A 118 -13.13 11.96 11.92
C PHE A 118 -12.01 13.01 11.90
N ASP A 119 -11.17 13.01 10.88
CA ASP A 119 -10.06 13.93 10.71
C ASP A 119 -10.51 15.38 10.81
N GLN A 120 -9.84 16.18 11.67
CA GLN A 120 -10.11 17.60 11.86
C GLN A 120 -9.36 18.48 10.86
N ARG A 121 -8.46 17.89 10.07
CA ARG A 121 -7.66 18.59 9.06
C ARG A 121 -8.32 18.51 7.68
N LYS A 122 -7.76 19.27 6.72
CA LYS A 122 -8.27 19.30 5.35
C LYS A 122 -7.66 18.18 4.50
N PRO A 123 -8.35 17.71 3.44
CA PRO A 123 -7.84 16.65 2.56
C PRO A 123 -6.48 16.92 1.91
N LEU A 124 -6.11 18.19 1.72
CA LEU A 124 -4.81 18.57 1.13
C LEU A 124 -3.65 18.50 2.14
N ASP A 125 -3.97 18.50 3.44
CA ASP A 125 -3.00 18.36 4.53
C ASP A 125 -3.65 17.57 5.69
N PRO A 126 -3.92 16.28 5.49
CA PRO A 126 -4.61 15.41 6.43
C PRO A 126 -3.72 15.02 7.61
N SER A 127 -4.31 14.33 8.58
CA SER A 127 -3.62 13.86 9.79
C SER A 127 -2.81 12.58 9.59
N GLY A 128 -3.08 11.83 8.54
CA GLY A 128 -2.51 10.50 8.39
C GLY A 128 -1.81 10.20 7.08
N VAL A 129 -1.18 9.03 7.05
CA VAL A 129 -0.62 8.39 5.87
C VAL A 129 -1.15 6.96 5.74
N ARG A 130 -1.33 6.51 4.49
CA ARG A 130 -1.71 5.12 4.18
C ARG A 130 -0.48 4.33 3.80
N ILE A 131 -0.29 3.20 4.48
CA ILE A 131 0.85 2.29 4.30
C ILE A 131 0.30 0.91 3.94
N GLY A 132 0.95 0.21 3.01
CA GLY A 132 0.55 -1.15 2.62
C GLY A 132 1.75 -2.03 2.29
N THR A 133 1.59 -3.35 2.45
CA THR A 133 2.68 -4.33 2.37
C THR A 133 2.68 -5.18 1.10
N ALA A 134 1.60 -5.13 0.30
CA ALA A 134 1.45 -6.02 -0.86
C ALA A 134 2.59 -5.92 -1.88
N ALA A 135 3.11 -4.71 -2.15
CA ALA A 135 4.21 -4.51 -3.10
C ALA A 135 5.52 -5.11 -2.57
N LEU A 136 5.82 -4.94 -1.28
CA LEU A 136 7.01 -5.47 -0.64
C LEU A 136 6.96 -7.00 -0.57
N THR A 137 5.81 -7.57 -0.20
CA THR A 137 5.58 -9.03 -0.20
C THR A 137 5.73 -9.61 -1.62
N THR A 138 5.25 -8.91 -2.66
CA THR A 138 5.44 -9.33 -4.06
C THR A 138 6.92 -9.39 -4.44
N ARG A 139 7.76 -8.56 -3.85
CA ARG A 139 9.23 -8.57 -4.03
C ARG A 139 9.94 -9.64 -3.21
N GLY A 140 9.23 -10.41 -2.40
CA GLY A 140 9.77 -11.49 -1.57
C GLY A 140 10.19 -11.08 -0.16
N MET A 141 9.85 -9.87 0.27
CA MET A 141 10.11 -9.42 1.64
C MET A 141 9.16 -10.12 2.63
N GLY A 142 9.70 -10.57 3.75
CA GLY A 142 8.98 -11.21 4.84
C GLY A 142 8.89 -10.33 6.10
N THR A 143 8.54 -10.96 7.21
CA THR A 143 8.28 -10.26 8.47
C THR A 143 9.53 -9.59 9.08
N ASP A 144 10.71 -10.16 8.88
CA ASP A 144 11.95 -9.55 9.39
C ASP A 144 12.31 -8.28 8.60
N GLU A 145 12.06 -8.28 7.28
CA GLU A 145 12.19 -7.09 6.45
C GLU A 145 11.19 -6.01 6.87
N MET A 146 9.97 -6.40 7.28
CA MET A 146 8.95 -5.43 7.75
C MET A 146 9.36 -4.72 9.03
N LYS A 147 10.04 -5.40 9.96
CA LYS A 147 10.61 -4.75 11.15
C LYS A 147 11.62 -3.67 10.75
N ARG A 148 12.47 -3.98 9.77
CA ARG A 148 13.47 -3.04 9.26
C ARG A 148 12.81 -1.84 8.56
N VAL A 149 11.79 -2.10 7.74
CA VAL A 149 10.99 -1.05 7.09
C VAL A 149 10.32 -0.16 8.13
N GLY A 150 9.74 -0.74 9.19
CA GLY A 150 9.16 0.00 10.31
C GLY A 150 10.18 0.91 11.00
N ALA A 151 11.39 0.40 11.25
CA ALA A 151 12.47 1.18 11.85
C ALA A 151 12.87 2.38 10.96
N TRP A 152 13.01 2.20 9.65
CA TRP A 152 13.28 3.30 8.71
C TRP A 152 12.16 4.34 8.66
N ILE A 153 10.91 3.89 8.64
CA ILE A 153 9.76 4.81 8.69
C ILE A 153 9.84 5.68 9.95
N LEU A 154 10.07 5.06 11.12
CA LEU A 154 10.17 5.78 12.39
C LEU A 154 11.38 6.72 12.44
N GLU A 155 12.54 6.30 11.94
CA GLU A 155 13.74 7.13 11.87
C GLU A 155 13.48 8.39 11.05
N VAL A 156 12.90 8.26 9.86
CA VAL A 156 12.59 9.37 8.98
C VAL A 156 11.52 10.29 9.56
N LEU A 157 10.46 9.73 10.13
CA LEU A 157 9.37 10.55 10.69
C LEU A 157 9.80 11.34 11.93
N ARG A 158 10.68 10.78 12.76
CA ARG A 158 11.24 11.49 13.93
C ARG A 158 12.19 12.62 13.56
N ALA A 159 12.75 12.59 12.35
CA ALA A 159 13.68 13.59 11.80
C ALA A 159 13.15 14.16 10.47
N ALA A 160 11.83 14.41 10.37
CA ALA A 160 11.18 14.73 9.10
C ALA A 160 11.72 15.99 8.40
N GLU A 161 12.31 16.93 9.17
CA GLU A 161 12.93 18.15 8.65
C GLU A 161 14.43 18.00 8.35
N ASP A 162 15.06 16.90 8.79
CA ASP A 162 16.49 16.64 8.58
C ASP A 162 16.70 15.83 7.28
N GLU A 163 17.08 16.54 6.22
CA GLU A 163 17.35 15.93 4.92
C GLU A 163 18.50 14.92 4.94
N SER A 164 19.46 15.06 5.85
CA SER A 164 20.61 14.15 5.94
C SER A 164 20.19 12.76 6.40
N VAL A 165 19.23 12.66 7.30
CA VAL A 165 18.61 11.41 7.73
C VAL A 165 17.86 10.75 6.57
N GLY A 166 17.06 11.53 5.83
CA GLY A 166 16.35 11.04 4.65
C GLY A 166 17.31 10.47 3.59
N GLN A 167 18.41 11.15 3.31
CA GLN A 167 19.43 10.70 2.35
C GLN A 167 20.16 9.44 2.83
N LYS A 168 20.51 9.37 4.10
CA LYS A 168 21.12 8.16 4.72
C LYS A 168 20.20 6.96 4.55
N VAL A 169 18.93 7.08 4.98
CA VAL A 169 17.95 6.00 4.89
C VAL A 169 17.70 5.59 3.43
N ARG A 170 17.66 6.56 2.50
CA ARG A 170 17.53 6.28 1.06
C ARG A 170 18.67 5.42 0.53
N ALA A 171 19.90 5.69 0.94
CA ALA A 171 21.06 4.88 0.54
C ALA A 171 21.00 3.45 1.10
N GLU A 172 20.58 3.30 2.35
CA GLU A 172 20.36 2.00 2.97
C GLU A 172 19.26 1.20 2.27
N ILE A 173 18.12 1.84 1.96
CA ILE A 173 17.00 1.22 1.22
C ILE A 173 17.45 0.82 -0.18
N ALA A 174 18.21 1.64 -0.88
CA ALA A 174 18.70 1.32 -2.23
C ALA A 174 19.57 0.07 -2.22
N SER A 175 20.49 -0.04 -1.25
CA SER A 175 21.31 -1.23 -1.07
C SER A 175 20.49 -2.46 -0.72
N PHE A 176 19.57 -2.34 0.23
CA PHE A 176 18.69 -3.41 0.66
C PHE A 176 17.78 -3.93 -0.45
N CYS A 177 17.21 -3.03 -1.23
CA CYS A 177 16.31 -3.37 -2.33
C CYS A 177 16.99 -4.09 -3.49
N ALA A 178 18.31 -4.10 -3.58
CA ALA A 178 19.04 -4.88 -4.57
C ALA A 178 18.83 -6.40 -4.40
N ASP A 179 18.63 -6.85 -3.16
CA ASP A 179 18.34 -8.25 -2.85
C ASP A 179 16.88 -8.65 -3.13
N PHE A 180 16.02 -7.68 -3.36
CA PHE A 180 14.59 -7.85 -3.59
C PHE A 180 14.15 -7.19 -4.92
N PRO A 181 14.54 -7.74 -6.08
CA PRO A 181 14.20 -7.14 -7.38
C PRO A 181 12.69 -7.13 -7.63
N VAL A 182 12.24 -6.18 -8.46
CA VAL A 182 10.84 -6.15 -8.88
C VAL A 182 10.59 -7.27 -9.89
N PRO A 183 9.65 -8.21 -9.64
CA PRO A 183 9.37 -9.28 -10.57
C PRO A 183 9.00 -8.76 -11.97
N GLY A 184 9.60 -9.36 -13.01
CA GLY A 184 9.35 -8.99 -14.41
C GLY A 184 10.08 -7.74 -14.92
N ILE A 185 10.91 -7.12 -14.08
CA ILE A 185 11.80 -6.01 -14.44
C ILE A 185 13.23 -6.48 -14.10
N ALA A 186 13.76 -7.40 -14.88
CA ALA A 186 15.14 -7.88 -14.77
C ALA A 186 15.90 -7.55 -16.05
#